data_d3a7e9827c74c71ac93f10a9369d7d49
#
_entry.id   d3a7e9827c74c71ac93f10a9369d7d49
#
_cell.length_a   1.000
_cell.length_b   1.000
_cell.length_c   1.000
_cell.angle_alpha   90.00
_cell.angle_beta   90.00
_cell.angle_gamma   90.00
#
_symmetry.space_group_name_H-M   'P 1'
#
loop_
_entity.id
_entity.type
_entity.pdbx_description
1 polymer ?
#
loop_
_entity_poly.entity_id
_entity_poly.type
_entity_poly.pdbx_seq_one_letter_code
_entity_poly.pdbx_strand_id
1 'polypeptide(L)'
;TIVMNKREDGLYHSYNTMKITETEMQIVNLQEMLEGQVAVLSSGLLSSKESLDVLNALRNSRMYEPRQNSYTLYPNKELTHFVDKNCIQEKDVKELSDFLKRSEGKILTQDVNGIYHFNSSFNNSRIMNESLDSLPENQKPNDAERKALANLYEKTFNHQSFTGRSGTFYAYEGLGSIYWH
;
A
#
# COMPACT_ATOMS: atom_id res chain seq x y z
N THR A 1 -8.15 13.34 -21.80
CA THR A 1 -7.81 12.35 -20.73
C THR A 1 -6.37 11.87 -20.89
N ILE A 2 -5.92 11.36 -22.03
CA ILE A 2 -4.55 10.86 -22.25
C ILE A 2 -3.52 11.93 -21.91
N VAL A 3 -3.65 13.14 -22.43
CA VAL A 3 -2.70 14.25 -22.19
C VAL A 3 -2.53 14.55 -20.68
N MET A 4 -3.61 14.47 -19.90
CA MET A 4 -3.57 14.72 -18.45
C MET A 4 -2.86 13.62 -17.66
N ASN A 5 -2.67 12.46 -18.26
CA ASN A 5 -2.00 11.32 -17.64
C ASN A 5 -0.54 11.18 -18.09
N LYS A 6 -0.05 12.10 -18.93
CA LYS A 6 1.36 12.11 -19.34
C LYS A 6 2.24 12.53 -18.16
N ARG A 7 3.30 11.76 -17.93
CA ARG A 7 4.28 11.95 -16.87
C ARG A 7 5.51 12.71 -17.39
N GLU A 8 6.29 13.24 -16.50
CA GLU A 8 7.54 13.94 -16.82
C GLU A 8 8.61 13.02 -17.43
N ASP A 9 8.58 11.73 -17.09
CA ASP A 9 9.48 10.69 -17.62
C ASP A 9 9.09 10.19 -19.02
N GLY A 10 8.06 10.77 -19.64
CA GLY A 10 7.57 10.42 -20.96
C GLY A 10 6.61 9.22 -21.00
N LEU A 11 6.35 8.58 -19.86
CA LEU A 11 5.35 7.53 -19.71
C LEU A 11 3.96 8.12 -19.37
N TYR A 12 2.99 7.25 -19.15
CA TYR A 12 1.62 7.63 -18.81
C TYR A 12 1.14 6.91 -17.55
N HIS A 13 0.33 7.58 -16.74
CA HIS A 13 -0.43 6.94 -15.66
C HIS A 13 -1.50 6.03 -16.26
N SER A 14 -1.65 4.83 -15.69
CA SER A 14 -2.62 3.83 -16.15
C SER A 14 -3.96 3.99 -15.47
N TYR A 15 -3.95 3.95 -14.16
CA TYR A 15 -5.12 4.00 -13.31
C TYR A 15 -4.96 5.11 -12.29
N ASN A 16 -6.09 5.74 -12.01
CA ASN A 16 -6.20 6.76 -10.98
C ASN A 16 -7.24 6.30 -9.96
N THR A 17 -6.96 6.51 -8.70
CA THR A 17 -7.92 6.37 -7.62
C THR A 17 -8.46 7.72 -7.21
N MET A 18 -9.65 7.74 -6.65
CA MET A 18 -10.28 8.95 -6.16
C MET A 18 -10.32 8.88 -4.62
N LYS A 19 -9.67 9.84 -3.99
CA LYS A 19 -9.76 10.03 -2.55
C LYS A 19 -10.76 11.14 -2.26
N ILE A 20 -11.82 10.79 -1.55
CA ILE A 20 -12.88 11.72 -1.17
C ILE A 20 -12.74 11.97 0.32
N THR A 21 -12.67 13.24 0.71
CA THR A 21 -12.77 13.70 2.09
C THR A 21 -14.07 14.50 2.27
N GLU A 22 -14.36 14.98 3.46
CA GLU A 22 -15.56 15.79 3.72
C GLU A 22 -15.56 17.12 2.94
N THR A 23 -14.39 17.63 2.57
CA THR A 23 -14.23 18.96 1.98
C THR A 23 -13.68 18.96 0.56
N GLU A 24 -13.06 17.85 0.11
CA GLU A 24 -12.39 17.82 -1.19
C GLU A 24 -12.40 16.42 -1.84
N MET A 25 -12.21 16.44 -3.14
CA MET A 25 -12.02 15.23 -3.95
C MET A 25 -10.67 15.34 -4.65
N GLN A 26 -9.81 14.36 -4.44
CA GLN A 26 -8.47 14.31 -4.99
C GLN A 26 -8.30 13.09 -5.90
N ILE A 27 -7.71 13.30 -7.08
CA ILE A 27 -7.28 12.20 -7.94
C ILE A 27 -5.85 11.81 -7.51
N VAL A 28 -5.67 10.54 -7.20
CA VAL A 28 -4.37 9.97 -6.85
C VAL A 28 -3.95 9.00 -7.95
N ASN A 29 -2.82 9.27 -8.57
CA ASN A 29 -2.26 8.41 -9.58
C ASN A 29 -1.65 7.17 -8.92
N LEU A 30 -1.92 5.99 -9.49
CA LEU A 30 -1.21 4.78 -9.13
C LEU A 30 0.21 4.78 -9.72
N GLN A 31 1.00 3.84 -9.29
CA GLN A 31 2.34 3.66 -9.84
C GLN A 31 2.31 3.40 -11.36
N GLU A 32 3.47 3.50 -11.98
CA GLU A 32 3.63 3.16 -13.37
C GLU A 32 3.30 1.70 -13.66
N MET A 33 2.64 1.49 -14.80
CA MET A 33 2.22 0.17 -15.27
C MET A 33 2.45 0.04 -16.76
N LEU A 34 2.81 -1.15 -17.22
CA LEU A 34 2.95 -1.47 -18.64
C LEU A 34 1.61 -1.32 -19.37
N GLU A 35 0.50 -1.70 -18.73
CA GLU A 35 -0.85 -1.60 -19.32
C GLU A 35 -1.18 -0.19 -19.79
N GLY A 36 -0.80 0.84 -19.05
CA GLY A 36 -1.05 2.22 -19.45
C GLY A 36 -0.30 2.62 -20.71
N GLN A 37 0.92 2.15 -20.85
CA GLN A 37 1.73 2.43 -22.04
C GLN A 37 1.15 1.72 -23.27
N VAL A 38 0.77 0.46 -23.11
CA VAL A 38 0.11 -0.32 -24.17
C VAL A 38 -1.22 0.34 -24.59
N ALA A 39 -2.03 0.76 -23.62
CA ALA A 39 -3.31 1.42 -23.89
C ALA A 39 -3.13 2.72 -24.69
N VAL A 40 -2.15 3.54 -24.32
CA VAL A 40 -1.86 4.81 -25.01
C VAL A 40 -1.32 4.56 -26.42
N LEU A 41 -0.38 3.64 -26.59
CA LEU A 41 0.15 3.26 -27.90
C LEU A 41 -0.94 2.72 -28.82
N SER A 42 -1.87 1.93 -28.29
CA SER A 42 -2.98 1.32 -29.03
C SER A 42 -4.13 2.29 -29.31
N SER A 43 -4.14 3.46 -28.68
CA SER A 43 -5.25 4.43 -28.82
C SER A 43 -5.36 5.07 -30.20
N GLY A 44 -4.29 5.05 -30.97
CA GLY A 44 -4.19 5.75 -32.28
C GLY A 44 -4.11 7.27 -32.16
N LEU A 45 -3.95 7.82 -30.95
CA LEU A 45 -3.88 9.28 -30.72
C LEU A 45 -2.47 9.84 -30.83
N LEU A 46 -1.46 9.00 -30.65
CA LEU A 46 -0.07 9.42 -30.71
C LEU A 46 0.41 9.43 -32.18
N SER A 47 1.19 10.45 -32.54
CA SER A 47 1.98 10.43 -33.76
C SER A 47 3.07 9.35 -33.68
N SER A 48 3.63 8.98 -34.85
CA SER A 48 4.73 8.00 -34.91
C SER A 48 5.94 8.41 -34.04
N LYS A 49 6.23 9.73 -33.98
CA LYS A 49 7.29 10.28 -33.16
C LYS A 49 6.98 10.10 -31.67
N GLU A 50 5.79 10.49 -31.24
CA GLU A 50 5.36 10.36 -29.83
C GLU A 50 5.32 8.88 -29.39
N SER A 51 4.87 7.99 -30.30
CA SER A 51 4.90 6.55 -30.03
C SER A 51 6.33 6.03 -29.84
N LEU A 52 7.27 6.49 -30.67
CA LEU A 52 8.69 6.14 -30.49
C LEU A 52 9.26 6.70 -29.18
N ASP A 53 8.88 7.93 -28.81
CA ASP A 53 9.32 8.55 -27.55
C ASP A 53 8.81 7.73 -26.34
N VAL A 54 7.56 7.24 -26.36
CA VAL A 54 7.02 6.35 -25.31
C VAL A 54 7.78 5.02 -25.26
N LEU A 55 8.06 4.40 -26.40
CA LEU A 55 8.82 3.14 -26.48
C LEU A 55 10.24 3.31 -25.93
N ASN A 56 10.90 4.43 -26.23
CA ASN A 56 12.22 4.75 -25.70
C ASN A 56 12.16 5.01 -24.17
N ALA A 57 11.16 5.74 -23.69
CA ALA A 57 10.95 5.97 -22.27
C ALA A 57 10.70 4.65 -21.54
N LEU A 58 9.89 3.76 -22.11
CA LEU A 58 9.59 2.43 -21.57
C LEU A 58 10.86 1.57 -21.50
N ARG A 59 11.70 1.60 -22.55
CA ARG A 59 12.98 0.89 -22.57
C ARG A 59 13.96 1.35 -21.50
N ASN A 60 13.91 2.61 -21.12
CA ASN A 60 14.73 3.21 -20.08
C ASN A 60 14.07 3.19 -18.68
N SER A 61 12.87 2.67 -18.56
CA SER A 61 12.13 2.61 -17.30
C SER A 61 12.55 1.42 -16.44
N ARG A 62 12.12 1.46 -15.16
CA ARG A 62 12.31 0.35 -14.21
C ARG A 62 11.46 -0.89 -14.54
N MET A 63 10.55 -0.79 -15.50
CA MET A 63 9.77 -1.93 -15.98
C MET A 63 10.53 -2.80 -16.98
N TYR A 64 11.63 -2.30 -17.56
CA TYR A 64 12.44 -3.09 -18.48
C TYR A 64 13.38 -4.02 -17.69
N GLU A 65 13.29 -5.33 -17.99
CA GLU A 65 14.20 -6.36 -17.44
C GLU A 65 15.24 -6.77 -18.49
N PRO A 66 16.49 -6.26 -18.39
CA PRO A 66 17.51 -6.49 -19.40
C PRO A 66 17.89 -7.97 -19.57
N ARG A 67 17.85 -8.76 -18.48
CA ARG A 67 18.25 -10.18 -18.52
C ARG A 67 17.29 -11.02 -19.37
N GLN A 68 16.02 -10.63 -19.39
CA GLN A 68 14.97 -11.31 -20.15
C GLN A 68 14.67 -10.63 -21.47
N ASN A 69 15.22 -9.43 -21.71
CA ASN A 69 14.87 -8.55 -22.82
C ASN A 69 13.36 -8.35 -22.94
N SER A 70 12.68 -8.16 -21.80
CA SER A 70 11.24 -8.07 -21.65
C SER A 70 10.85 -6.95 -20.70
N TYR A 71 9.56 -6.80 -20.46
CA TYR A 71 9.02 -5.82 -19.54
C TYR A 71 8.21 -6.52 -18.44
N THR A 72 8.38 -6.05 -17.21
CA THR A 72 7.49 -6.39 -16.10
C THR A 72 6.22 -5.56 -16.17
N LEU A 73 5.13 -6.07 -15.64
CA LEU A 73 3.85 -5.34 -15.59
C LEU A 73 3.94 -4.09 -14.70
N TYR A 74 4.72 -4.17 -13.64
CA TYR A 74 5.05 -3.11 -12.69
C TYR A 74 6.56 -3.09 -12.46
N PRO A 75 7.13 -1.93 -12.05
CA PRO A 75 8.50 -1.91 -11.57
C PRO A 75 8.67 -2.83 -10.37
N ASN A 76 9.81 -3.47 -10.28
CA ASN A 76 10.15 -4.25 -9.09
C ASN A 76 10.22 -3.31 -7.88
N LYS A 77 9.50 -3.65 -6.83
CA LYS A 77 9.53 -2.92 -5.56
C LYS A 77 10.23 -3.74 -4.49
N GLU A 78 11.16 -3.12 -3.82
CA GLU A 78 11.66 -3.64 -2.56
C GLU A 78 10.60 -3.38 -1.48
N LEU A 79 9.98 -4.45 -1.00
CA LEU A 79 9.00 -4.36 0.07
C LEU A 79 9.74 -4.31 1.42
N THR A 80 9.29 -3.44 2.30
CA THR A 80 9.77 -3.40 3.67
C THR A 80 9.41 -4.71 4.37
N HIS A 81 10.39 -5.36 5.00
CA HIS A 81 10.12 -6.57 5.78
C HIS A 81 9.12 -6.30 6.90
N PHE A 82 8.35 -7.32 7.27
CA PHE A 82 7.34 -7.19 8.32
C PHE A 82 7.91 -6.65 9.64
N VAL A 83 9.08 -7.13 10.03
CA VAL A 83 9.76 -6.69 11.26
C VAL A 83 10.12 -5.20 11.24
N ASP A 84 10.48 -4.66 10.08
CA ASP A 84 10.81 -3.24 9.91
C ASP A 84 9.55 -2.38 9.79
N LYS A 85 8.48 -2.94 9.20
CA LYS A 85 7.21 -2.27 9.03
C LYS A 85 6.43 -2.17 10.34
N ASN A 86 6.47 -3.22 11.16
CA ASN A 86 5.80 -3.29 12.45
C ASN A 86 6.58 -2.53 13.54
N CYS A 87 7.01 -1.30 13.24
CA CYS A 87 7.77 -0.44 14.15
C CYS A 87 7.01 0.86 14.39
N ILE A 88 6.48 1.02 15.59
CA ILE A 88 5.60 2.12 15.99
C ILE A 88 6.32 2.97 17.03
N GLN A 89 6.40 4.27 16.77
CA GLN A 89 7.06 5.19 17.67
C GLN A 89 6.17 5.53 18.86
N GLU A 90 6.77 5.83 20.02
CA GLU A 90 6.06 6.21 21.24
C GLU A 90 5.06 7.36 21.02
N LYS A 91 5.41 8.33 20.19
CA LYS A 91 4.52 9.45 19.85
C LYS A 91 3.18 9.03 19.20
N ASP A 92 3.18 7.90 18.50
CA ASP A 92 2.01 7.39 17.77
C ASP A 92 1.06 6.57 18.68
N VAL A 93 1.50 6.23 19.88
CA VAL A 93 0.71 5.48 20.88
C VAL A 93 0.32 6.28 22.11
N LYS A 94 0.61 7.59 22.14
CA LYS A 94 0.32 8.45 23.30
C LYS A 94 -1.12 8.38 23.77
N GLU A 95 -2.06 8.40 22.82
CA GLU A 95 -3.50 8.31 23.10
C GLU A 95 -3.93 6.94 23.64
N LEU A 96 -3.08 5.93 23.50
CA LEU A 96 -3.31 4.56 23.93
C LEU A 96 -2.58 4.20 25.23
N SER A 97 -1.93 5.16 25.89
CA SER A 97 -1.05 4.89 27.05
C SER A 97 -1.73 4.12 28.18
N ASP A 98 -2.99 4.42 28.48
CA ASP A 98 -3.73 3.75 29.55
C ASP A 98 -4.20 2.35 29.11
N PHE A 99 -4.59 2.20 27.85
CA PHE A 99 -4.89 0.90 27.25
C PHE A 99 -3.65 -0.02 27.26
N LEU A 100 -2.49 0.50 26.87
CA LEU A 100 -1.24 -0.27 26.83
C LEU A 100 -0.86 -0.84 28.21
N LYS A 101 -1.03 -0.03 29.25
CA LYS A 101 -0.75 -0.49 30.63
C LYS A 101 -1.66 -1.65 31.06
N ARG A 102 -2.98 -1.56 30.76
CA ARG A 102 -3.94 -2.58 31.20
C ARG A 102 -4.04 -3.79 30.28
N SER A 103 -3.62 -3.68 29.01
CA SER A 103 -3.60 -4.80 28.05
C SER A 103 -2.39 -5.72 28.21
N GLU A 104 -1.41 -5.35 29.04
CA GLU A 104 -0.26 -6.18 29.39
C GLU A 104 0.51 -6.74 28.19
N GLY A 105 0.66 -5.95 27.13
CA GLY A 105 1.41 -6.35 25.93
C GLY A 105 0.69 -7.35 25.01
N LYS A 106 -0.57 -7.68 25.26
CA LYS A 106 -1.30 -8.67 24.42
C LYS A 106 -1.56 -8.18 23.00
N ILE A 107 -1.72 -6.87 22.82
CA ILE A 107 -2.02 -6.24 21.53
C ILE A 107 -0.78 -5.56 20.95
N LEU A 108 -0.12 -4.75 21.75
CA LEU A 108 1.11 -4.05 21.44
C LEU A 108 2.15 -4.35 22.50
N THR A 109 3.35 -4.73 22.09
CA THR A 109 4.50 -4.93 22.97
C THR A 109 5.52 -3.84 22.72
N GLN A 110 6.23 -3.42 23.77
CA GLN A 110 7.36 -2.50 23.65
C GLN A 110 8.67 -3.28 23.74
N ASP A 111 9.58 -3.03 22.83
CA ASP A 111 10.92 -3.62 22.84
C ASP A 111 11.88 -2.84 23.77
N VAL A 112 13.10 -3.32 23.88
CA VAL A 112 14.15 -2.72 24.73
C VAL A 112 14.60 -1.33 24.25
N ASN A 113 14.29 -0.95 23.03
CA ASN A 113 14.60 0.34 22.44
C ASN A 113 13.43 1.34 22.56
N GLY A 114 12.33 0.93 23.17
CA GLY A 114 11.14 1.77 23.32
C GLY A 114 10.21 1.78 22.11
N ILE A 115 10.46 0.92 21.10
CA ILE A 115 9.63 0.79 19.92
C ILE A 115 8.48 -0.18 20.20
N TYR A 116 7.27 0.18 19.76
CA TYR A 116 6.09 -0.66 19.91
C TYR A 116 5.85 -1.51 18.66
N HIS A 117 5.35 -2.72 18.87
CA HIS A 117 5.07 -3.68 17.81
C HIS A 117 3.70 -4.30 18.06
N PHE A 118 2.88 -4.39 17.03
CA PHE A 118 1.68 -5.22 17.09
C PHE A 118 2.06 -6.68 17.23
N ASN A 119 1.21 -7.45 17.94
CA ASN A 119 1.39 -8.88 18.06
C ASN A 119 1.48 -9.54 16.68
N SER A 120 2.50 -10.36 16.48
CA SER A 120 2.81 -11.00 15.18
C SER A 120 1.74 -11.97 14.69
N SER A 121 0.81 -12.38 15.54
CA SER A 121 -0.34 -13.21 15.17
C SER A 121 -1.43 -12.44 14.39
N PHE A 122 -1.36 -11.12 14.34
CA PHE A 122 -2.37 -10.30 13.66
C PHE A 122 -2.11 -10.24 12.15
N ASN A 123 -2.64 -11.23 11.43
CA ASN A 123 -2.52 -11.28 9.97
C ASN A 123 -3.39 -10.23 9.25
N ASN A 124 -4.39 -9.69 9.93
CA ASN A 124 -5.30 -8.65 9.42
C ASN A 124 -6.04 -7.97 10.59
N SER A 125 -6.75 -6.89 10.28
CA SER A 125 -7.51 -6.11 11.27
C SER A 125 -8.64 -6.91 11.92
N ARG A 126 -9.21 -7.93 11.26
CA ARG A 126 -10.25 -8.79 11.83
C ARG A 126 -9.70 -9.59 13.01
N ILE A 127 -8.54 -10.23 12.84
CA ILE A 127 -7.90 -11.02 13.91
C ILE A 127 -7.49 -10.12 15.08
N MET A 128 -7.00 -8.90 14.80
CA MET A 128 -6.75 -7.92 15.86
C MET A 128 -8.04 -7.60 16.63
N ASN A 129 -9.17 -7.34 15.96
CA ASN A 129 -10.43 -7.06 16.61
C ASN A 129 -10.97 -8.25 17.43
N GLU A 130 -10.86 -9.47 16.92
CA GLU A 130 -11.22 -10.70 17.66
C GLU A 130 -10.38 -10.83 18.93
N SER A 131 -9.09 -10.48 18.86
CA SER A 131 -8.21 -10.48 20.02
C SER A 131 -8.60 -9.40 21.03
N LEU A 132 -9.00 -8.21 20.58
CA LEU A 132 -9.53 -7.16 21.47
C LEU A 132 -10.83 -7.60 22.17
N ASP A 133 -11.71 -8.29 21.46
CA ASP A 133 -12.98 -8.79 22.01
C ASP A 133 -12.77 -9.91 23.03
N SER A 134 -11.70 -10.69 22.87
CA SER A 134 -11.32 -11.79 23.79
C SER A 134 -10.62 -11.33 25.09
N LEU A 135 -10.26 -10.05 25.20
CA LEU A 135 -9.65 -9.52 26.42
C LEU A 135 -10.63 -9.58 27.60
N PRO A 136 -10.13 -9.74 28.83
CA PRO A 136 -10.93 -9.55 30.04
C PRO A 136 -11.60 -8.17 30.05
N GLU A 137 -12.78 -8.05 30.62
CA GLU A 137 -13.59 -6.82 30.59
C GLU A 137 -12.83 -5.57 31.06
N ASN A 138 -12.02 -5.71 32.10
CA ASN A 138 -11.19 -4.63 32.62
C ASN A 138 -9.98 -4.26 31.74
N GLN A 139 -9.67 -5.06 30.72
CA GLN A 139 -8.59 -4.83 29.76
C GLN A 139 -9.12 -4.39 28.39
N LYS A 140 -10.42 -4.49 28.14
CA LYS A 140 -11.00 -4.10 26.86
C LYS A 140 -10.80 -2.61 26.54
N PRO A 141 -10.55 -2.27 25.28
CA PRO A 141 -10.52 -0.88 24.87
C PRO A 141 -11.93 -0.28 24.84
N ASN A 142 -12.03 0.99 25.18
CA ASN A 142 -13.22 1.77 24.89
C ASN A 142 -13.31 2.10 23.37
N ASP A 143 -14.40 2.71 22.94
CA ASP A 143 -14.64 2.99 21.52
C ASP A 143 -13.58 3.91 20.90
N ALA A 144 -13.10 4.91 21.64
CA ALA A 144 -12.05 5.82 21.18
C ALA A 144 -10.72 5.10 21.01
N GLU A 145 -10.34 4.26 21.98
CA GLU A 145 -9.12 3.45 21.93
C GLU A 145 -9.20 2.39 20.82
N ARG A 146 -10.36 1.76 20.61
CA ARG A 146 -10.57 0.81 19.51
C ARG A 146 -10.38 1.49 18.16
N LYS A 147 -10.93 2.68 17.99
CA LYS A 147 -10.75 3.49 16.77
C LYS A 147 -9.30 3.91 16.58
N ALA A 148 -8.62 4.32 17.63
CA ALA A 148 -7.20 4.68 17.59
C ALA A 148 -6.33 3.48 17.21
N LEU A 149 -6.59 2.28 17.75
CA LEU A 149 -5.91 1.04 17.40
C LEU A 149 -6.12 0.65 15.93
N ALA A 150 -7.36 0.76 15.43
CA ALA A 150 -7.66 0.48 14.03
C ALA A 150 -6.93 1.44 13.08
N ASN A 151 -6.91 2.72 13.39
CA ASN A 151 -6.18 3.73 12.62
C ASN A 151 -4.66 3.50 12.68
N LEU A 152 -4.14 3.14 13.84
CA LEU A 152 -2.72 2.83 14.02
C LEU A 152 -2.32 1.58 13.22
N TYR A 153 -3.16 0.54 13.24
CA TYR A 153 -2.95 -0.67 12.45
C TYR A 153 -2.92 -0.36 10.95
N GLU A 154 -3.89 0.43 10.48
CA GLU A 154 -3.95 0.84 9.08
C GLU A 154 -2.74 1.70 8.69
N LYS A 155 -2.36 2.67 9.54
CA LYS A 155 -1.15 3.50 9.34
C LYS A 155 0.12 2.66 9.25
N THR A 156 0.22 1.60 10.07
CA THR A 156 1.41 0.73 10.14
C THR A 156 1.48 -0.21 8.95
N PHE A 157 0.39 -0.88 8.59
CA PHE A 157 0.40 -1.95 7.60
C PHE A 157 -0.20 -1.58 6.25
N ASN A 158 -0.93 -0.45 6.17
CA ASN A 158 -1.62 0.00 4.95
C ASN A 158 -2.50 -1.11 4.35
N HIS A 159 -3.21 -1.82 5.20
CA HIS A 159 -3.88 -3.06 4.90
C HIS A 159 -5.12 -2.89 4.00
N GLN A 160 -5.71 -1.69 3.96
CA GLN A 160 -6.83 -1.34 3.08
C GLN A 160 -6.36 -0.74 1.74
N SER A 161 -5.04 -0.66 1.51
CA SER A 161 -4.53 -0.10 0.27
C SER A 161 -4.93 -0.96 -0.94
N PHE A 162 -5.05 -0.29 -2.08
CA PHE A 162 -5.30 -0.98 -3.34
C PHE A 162 -4.14 -1.93 -3.68
N THR A 163 -4.48 -3.19 -4.00
CA THR A 163 -3.52 -4.26 -4.26
C THR A 163 -3.52 -4.74 -5.71
N GLY A 164 -4.08 -3.96 -6.61
CA GLY A 164 -4.22 -4.33 -8.02
C GLY A 164 -5.48 -5.16 -8.30
N ARG A 165 -5.54 -5.77 -9.48
CA ARG A 165 -6.73 -6.48 -9.98
C ARG A 165 -7.18 -7.66 -9.13
N SER A 166 -6.25 -8.34 -8.48
CA SER A 166 -6.60 -9.53 -7.70
C SER A 166 -7.36 -9.18 -6.42
N GLY A 167 -7.11 -8.01 -5.82
CA GLY A 167 -7.69 -7.60 -4.54
C GLY A 167 -7.49 -8.60 -3.40
N THR A 168 -6.70 -9.65 -3.63
CA THR A 168 -6.64 -10.84 -2.76
C THR A 168 -5.63 -10.67 -1.63
N PHE A 169 -4.57 -9.88 -1.87
CA PHE A 169 -3.46 -9.73 -0.93
C PHE A 169 -3.17 -8.25 -0.69
N TYR A 170 -3.41 -7.79 0.53
CA TYR A 170 -3.16 -6.42 0.93
C TYR A 170 -1.68 -6.05 0.83
N ALA A 171 -1.41 -4.92 0.20
CA ALA A 171 -0.07 -4.38 0.01
C ALA A 171 0.95 -5.36 -0.61
N TYR A 172 0.47 -6.45 -1.20
CA TYR A 172 1.29 -7.41 -1.91
C TYR A 172 1.14 -7.18 -3.41
N GLU A 173 2.00 -6.37 -3.94
CA GLU A 173 2.00 -6.03 -5.37
C GLU A 173 2.63 -7.14 -6.19
N GLY A 174 2.09 -7.39 -7.37
CA GLY A 174 2.65 -8.33 -8.33
C GLY A 174 2.09 -9.75 -8.26
N LEU A 175 1.36 -10.13 -7.22
CA LEU A 175 0.70 -11.44 -7.19
C LEU A 175 -0.39 -11.57 -8.26
N GLY A 176 -1.04 -10.48 -8.61
CA GLY A 176 -1.99 -10.47 -9.73
C GLY A 176 -1.35 -10.83 -11.07
N SER A 177 -0.05 -10.61 -11.23
CA SER A 177 0.68 -10.97 -12.46
C SER A 177 1.02 -12.46 -12.55
N ILE A 178 1.02 -13.19 -11.44
CA ILE A 178 1.29 -14.65 -11.42
C ILE A 178 0.17 -15.44 -12.11
N TYR A 179 -1.04 -14.90 -12.12
CA TYR A 179 -2.20 -15.55 -12.75
C TYR A 179 -2.27 -15.43 -14.27
N TRP A 180 -1.35 -14.70 -14.86
CA TRP A 180 -1.32 -14.43 -16.30
C TRP A 180 -0.28 -15.23 -17.06
N HIS A 181 0.35 -16.19 -16.41
CA HIS A 181 1.36 -17.08 -17.02
C HIS A 181 0.81 -18.47 -17.32
#